data_872151ef1a8012bcd1c7facceb1145ce
#
_entry.id   872151ef1a8012bcd1c7facceb1145ce
#
_cell.length_a   1.000
_cell.length_b   1.000
_cell.length_c   1.000
_cell.angle_alpha   90.00
_cell.angle_beta   90.00
_cell.angle_gamma   90.00
#
_symmetry.space_group_name_H-M   'P 1'
#
loop_
_entity.id
_entity.type
_entity.pdbx_description
1 polymer ?
#
loop_
_entity_poly.entity_id
_entity_poly.type
_entity_poly.pdbx_seq_one_letter_code
_entity_poly.pdbx_strand_id
1 'polypeptide(L)'
;MAYVIATNNADHRVIGEGLRWLGQIEHPGSYRSRLLLLERSLLSHSKWIRDGASLGLASMRDKHALPYLHKAIDSEKIPELKKDLELVLDALEH
;
A
#
# COMPACT_ATOMS: atom_id res chain seq x y z
N MET A 1 14.15 -8.21 12.14
CA MET A 1 13.15 -7.28 11.59
C MET A 1 11.73 -7.52 12.13
N ALA A 2 11.24 -8.75 12.11
CA ALA A 2 9.89 -9.00 12.59
C ALA A 2 9.68 -8.58 14.05
N TYR A 3 10.66 -8.78 14.87
CA TYR A 3 10.58 -8.41 16.27
C TYR A 3 10.54 -6.88 16.47
N VAL A 4 11.25 -6.12 15.64
CA VAL A 4 11.19 -4.66 15.64
C VAL A 4 9.79 -4.19 15.27
N ILE A 5 9.21 -4.80 14.25
CA ILE A 5 7.85 -4.49 13.80
C ILE A 5 6.84 -4.70 14.93
N ALA A 6 7.02 -5.76 15.71
CA ALA A 6 6.10 -6.11 16.79
C ALA A 6 6.21 -5.21 18.01
N THR A 7 7.35 -4.55 18.22
CA THR A 7 7.64 -3.88 19.49
C THR A 7 7.67 -2.36 19.45
N ASN A 8 7.59 -1.75 18.24
CA ASN A 8 7.75 -0.30 18.18
C ASN A 8 6.85 0.32 17.12
N ASN A 9 5.88 1.14 17.56
CA ASN A 9 4.95 1.82 16.67
C ASN A 9 5.63 2.83 15.73
N ALA A 10 6.78 3.38 16.12
CA ALA A 10 7.53 4.31 15.27
C ALA A 10 8.00 3.63 13.98
N ASP A 11 8.14 2.31 14.01
CA ASP A 11 8.57 1.54 12.85
C ASP A 11 7.51 1.48 11.75
N HIS A 12 6.28 1.89 12.04
CA HIS A 12 5.23 1.93 11.02
C HIS A 12 5.60 2.85 9.86
N ARG A 13 6.34 3.92 10.12
CA ARG A 13 6.85 4.78 9.05
C ARG A 13 7.86 4.05 8.18
N VAL A 14 8.74 3.29 8.81
CA VAL A 14 9.76 2.52 8.12
C VAL A 14 9.09 1.42 7.30
N ILE A 15 8.09 0.75 7.86
CA ILE A 15 7.33 -0.28 7.15
C ILE A 15 6.64 0.33 5.93
N GLY A 16 6.00 1.49 6.11
CA GLY A 16 5.33 2.18 5.02
C GLY A 16 6.29 2.53 3.89
N GLU A 17 7.47 3.04 4.23
CA GLU A 17 8.51 3.35 3.26
C GLU A 17 8.96 2.07 2.54
N GLY A 18 9.11 0.97 3.26
CA GLY A 18 9.47 -0.32 2.68
C GLY A 18 8.43 -0.81 1.70
N LEU A 19 7.14 -0.66 2.03
CA LEU A 19 6.05 -1.07 1.14
C LEU A 19 6.06 -0.24 -0.14
N ARG A 20 6.30 1.05 -0.02
CA ARG A 20 6.41 1.92 -1.19
C ARG A 20 7.50 1.42 -2.13
N TRP A 21 8.66 1.08 -1.58
CA TRP A 21 9.77 0.58 -2.39
C TRP A 21 9.50 -0.79 -3.00
N LEU A 22 8.72 -1.64 -2.32
CA LEU A 22 8.35 -2.95 -2.86
C LEU A 22 7.68 -2.84 -4.21
N GLY A 23 6.89 -1.79 -4.42
CA GLY A 23 6.23 -1.56 -5.70
C GLY A 23 7.19 -1.24 -6.84
N GLN A 24 8.42 -0.85 -6.52
CA GLN A 24 9.41 -0.45 -7.52
C GLN A 24 10.43 -1.55 -7.83
N ILE A 25 10.38 -2.66 -7.11
CA ILE A 25 11.33 -3.76 -7.33
C ILE A 25 11.02 -4.48 -8.65
N GLU A 26 12.04 -4.68 -9.46
CA GLU A 26 11.92 -5.39 -10.73
C GLU A 26 12.40 -6.83 -10.56
N HIS A 27 11.57 -7.65 -9.90
CA HIS A 27 11.87 -9.06 -9.68
C HIS A 27 10.62 -9.88 -9.98
N PRO A 28 10.53 -10.47 -11.18
CA PRO A 28 9.31 -11.19 -11.59
C PRO A 28 8.90 -12.31 -10.66
N GLY A 29 9.88 -13.02 -10.08
CA GLY A 29 9.59 -14.13 -9.17
C GLY A 29 8.86 -13.75 -7.90
N SER A 30 8.97 -12.49 -7.46
CA SER A 30 8.29 -12.00 -6.25
C SER A 30 7.11 -11.10 -6.55
N TYR A 31 6.80 -10.89 -7.84
CA TYR A 31 5.78 -9.90 -8.23
C TYR A 31 4.43 -10.15 -7.57
N ARG A 32 3.91 -11.37 -7.68
CA ARG A 32 2.60 -11.70 -7.12
C ARG A 32 2.57 -11.55 -5.60
N SER A 33 3.62 -12.01 -4.92
CA SER A 33 3.70 -11.90 -3.47
C SER A 33 3.73 -10.42 -3.02
N ARG A 34 4.47 -9.59 -3.74
CA ARG A 34 4.54 -8.16 -3.44
C ARG A 34 3.19 -7.49 -3.66
N LEU A 35 2.52 -7.82 -4.76
CA LEU A 35 1.20 -7.28 -5.07
C LEU A 35 0.21 -7.63 -3.96
N LEU A 36 0.15 -8.89 -3.56
CA LEU A 36 -0.77 -9.34 -2.51
C LEU A 36 -0.48 -8.66 -1.17
N LEU A 37 0.79 -8.52 -0.83
CA LEU A 37 1.18 -7.85 0.41
C LEU A 37 0.72 -6.39 0.41
N LEU A 38 0.94 -5.68 -0.69
CA LEU A 38 0.53 -4.29 -0.80
C LEU A 38 -0.99 -4.14 -0.74
N GLU A 39 -1.72 -5.03 -1.43
CA GLU A 39 -3.18 -5.00 -1.39
C GLU A 39 -3.72 -5.20 0.03
N ARG A 40 -3.16 -6.16 0.77
CA ARG A 40 -3.57 -6.40 2.16
C ARG A 40 -3.22 -5.21 3.06
N SER A 41 -2.08 -4.60 2.83
CA SER A 41 -1.60 -3.50 3.65
C SER A 41 -2.46 -2.24 3.51
N LEU A 42 -3.26 -2.13 2.45
CA LEU A 42 -4.22 -1.03 2.29
C LEU A 42 -5.25 -1.01 3.42
N LEU A 43 -5.47 -2.13 4.10
CA LEU A 43 -6.46 -2.24 5.17
C LEU A 43 -5.83 -2.24 6.56
N SER A 44 -4.54 -1.93 6.65
CA SER A 44 -3.85 -1.84 7.93
C SER A 44 -4.46 -0.77 8.83
N HIS A 45 -4.35 -0.96 10.15
CA HIS A 45 -4.76 0.06 11.12
C HIS A 45 -3.82 1.26 11.12
N SER A 46 -2.61 1.12 10.61
CA SER A 46 -1.62 2.19 10.58
C SER A 46 -1.76 3.02 9.30
N LYS A 47 -1.95 4.34 9.47
CA LYS A 47 -2.01 5.25 8.32
C LYS A 47 -0.72 5.24 7.50
N TRP A 48 0.43 5.04 8.15
CA TRP A 48 1.73 5.01 7.48
C TRP A 48 1.84 3.80 6.56
N ILE A 49 1.31 2.65 7.03
CA ILE A 49 1.32 1.41 6.25
C ILE A 49 0.35 1.52 5.09
N ARG A 50 -0.86 2.07 5.32
CA ARG A 50 -1.84 2.26 4.24
C ARG A 50 -1.29 3.18 3.16
N ASP A 51 -0.64 4.28 3.57
CA ASP A 51 -0.07 5.23 2.62
C ASP A 51 1.05 4.58 1.79
N GLY A 52 1.97 3.90 2.46
CA GLY A 52 3.06 3.20 1.76
C GLY A 52 2.55 2.16 0.79
N ALA A 53 1.51 1.41 1.18
CA ALA A 53 0.89 0.40 0.33
C ALA A 53 0.29 1.04 -0.93
N SER A 54 -0.40 2.17 -0.78
CA SER A 54 -1.01 2.85 -1.94
C SER A 54 0.06 3.32 -2.92
N LEU A 55 1.16 3.86 -2.43
CA LEU A 55 2.25 4.32 -3.28
C LEU A 55 2.96 3.16 -3.97
N GLY A 56 3.11 2.03 -3.27
CA GLY A 56 3.67 0.81 -3.88
C GLY A 56 2.79 0.30 -5.00
N LEU A 57 1.47 0.27 -4.80
CA LEU A 57 0.53 -0.16 -5.82
C LEU A 57 0.51 0.79 -7.01
N ALA A 58 0.67 2.09 -6.76
CA ALA A 58 0.77 3.07 -7.84
C ALA A 58 1.95 2.76 -8.75
N SER A 59 3.08 2.34 -8.18
CA SER A 59 4.27 1.99 -8.93
C SER A 59 4.10 0.70 -9.74
N MET A 60 3.36 -0.27 -9.21
CA MET A 60 3.13 -1.55 -9.89
C MET A 60 2.15 -1.43 -11.06
N ARG A 61 1.25 -0.47 -11.00
CA ARG A 61 0.28 -0.20 -12.07
C ARG A 61 -0.54 -1.43 -12.49
N ASP A 62 -0.88 -2.26 -11.55
CA ASP A 62 -1.62 -3.49 -11.82
C ASP A 62 -3.10 -3.30 -11.48
N LYS A 63 -3.96 -3.48 -12.47
CA LYS A 63 -5.40 -3.30 -12.30
C LYS A 63 -6.03 -4.32 -11.35
N HIS A 64 -5.32 -5.37 -11.02
CA HIS A 64 -5.77 -6.33 -10.00
C HIS A 64 -6.03 -5.63 -8.67
N ALA A 65 -5.36 -4.52 -8.40
CA ALA A 65 -5.50 -3.78 -7.16
C ALA A 65 -6.78 -2.93 -7.10
N LEU A 66 -7.50 -2.73 -8.20
CA LEU A 66 -8.67 -1.85 -8.23
C LEU A 66 -9.73 -2.18 -7.18
N PRO A 67 -10.17 -3.44 -7.02
CA PRO A 67 -11.17 -3.75 -5.99
C PRO A 67 -10.67 -3.43 -4.57
N TYR A 68 -9.39 -3.63 -4.32
CA TYR A 68 -8.80 -3.36 -3.01
C TYR A 68 -8.72 -1.88 -2.74
N LEU A 69 -8.42 -1.07 -3.77
CA LEU A 69 -8.40 0.38 -3.65
C LEU A 69 -9.79 0.93 -3.39
N HIS A 70 -10.82 0.43 -4.09
CA HIS A 70 -12.20 0.82 -3.84
C HIS A 70 -12.59 0.56 -2.37
N LYS A 71 -12.27 -0.63 -1.88
CA LYS A 71 -12.58 -1.00 -0.51
C LYS A 71 -11.83 -0.12 0.49
N ALA A 72 -10.57 0.18 0.22
CA ALA A 72 -9.76 1.04 1.08
C ALA A 72 -10.33 2.46 1.12
N ILE A 73 -10.75 3.00 -0.01
CA ILE A 73 -11.35 4.33 -0.09
C ILE A 73 -12.62 4.39 0.75
N ASP A 74 -13.46 3.36 0.64
CA ASP A 74 -14.73 3.31 1.38
C ASP A 74 -14.51 3.30 2.89
N SER A 75 -13.43 2.72 3.36
CA SER A 75 -13.14 2.62 4.79
C SER A 75 -12.17 3.67 5.31
N GLU A 76 -11.54 4.48 4.44
CA GLU A 76 -10.56 5.47 4.86
C GLU A 76 -11.22 6.69 5.50
N LYS A 77 -10.79 7.02 6.72
CA LYS A 77 -11.36 8.14 7.48
C LYS A 77 -10.49 9.39 7.47
N ILE A 78 -9.25 9.28 7.02
CA ILE A 78 -8.33 10.43 6.93
C ILE A 78 -8.51 11.07 5.55
N PRO A 79 -9.02 12.32 5.49
CA PRO A 79 -9.35 12.95 4.19
C PRO A 79 -8.18 13.03 3.22
N GLU A 80 -6.98 13.37 3.70
CA GLU A 80 -5.81 13.48 2.84
C GLU A 80 -5.43 12.14 2.25
N LEU A 81 -5.47 11.08 3.05
CA LEU A 81 -5.13 9.75 2.59
C LEU A 81 -6.19 9.22 1.64
N LYS A 82 -7.46 9.49 1.93
CA LYS A 82 -8.55 9.10 1.04
C LYS A 82 -8.37 9.72 -0.34
N LYS A 83 -7.99 10.99 -0.37
CA LYS A 83 -7.73 11.69 -1.63
C LYS A 83 -6.58 11.05 -2.38
N ASP A 84 -5.51 10.69 -1.67
CA ASP A 84 -4.37 10.03 -2.29
C ASP A 84 -4.75 8.67 -2.87
N LEU A 85 -5.57 7.90 -2.14
CA LEU A 85 -6.07 6.62 -2.63
C LEU A 85 -6.91 6.80 -3.90
N GLU A 86 -7.74 7.84 -3.94
CA GLU A 86 -8.55 8.14 -5.12
C GLU A 86 -7.67 8.49 -6.32
N LEU A 87 -6.57 9.21 -6.09
CA LEU A 87 -5.63 9.54 -7.17
C LEU A 87 -4.94 8.28 -7.70
N VAL A 88 -4.57 7.36 -6.82
CA VAL A 88 -3.97 6.09 -7.23
C VAL A 88 -4.99 5.28 -8.04
N LEU A 89 -6.22 5.20 -7.56
CA LEU A 89 -7.30 4.50 -8.25
C LEU A 89 -7.47 5.03 -9.68
N ASP A 90 -7.56 6.35 -9.80
CA ASP A 90 -7.73 7.01 -11.10
C ASP A 90 -6.56 6.69 -12.03
N ALA A 91 -5.34 6.76 -11.51
CA ALA A 91 -4.15 6.46 -12.30
C ALA A 91 -4.14 5.02 -12.82
N LEU A 92 -4.63 4.07 -12.01
CA LEU A 92 -4.66 2.66 -12.41
C LEU A 92 -5.79 2.36 -13.40
N GLU A 93 -6.90 3.12 -13.33
CA GLU A 93 -8.01 2.94 -14.25
C GLU A 93 -7.68 3.46 -15.66
N HIS A 94 -6.76 4.37 -15.76
CA HIS A 94 -6.36 4.98 -17.01
C HIS A 94 -4.92 4.65 -17.38
#